data_afa9e87122e90b43323490318283d488
#
_entry.id   afa9e87122e90b43323490318283d488
#
_cell.length_a   1.000
_cell.length_b   1.000
_cell.length_c   1.000
_cell.angle_alpha   90.00
_cell.angle_beta   90.00
_cell.angle_gamma   90.00
#
_symmetry.space_group_name_H-M   'P 1'
#
loop_
_entity.id
_entity.type
_entity.pdbx_description
1 polymer ?
#
loop_
_entity_poly.entity_id
_entity_poly.type
_entity_poly.pdbx_seq_one_letter_code
_entity_poly.pdbx_strand_id
1 'polypeptide(L)'
;HVTTITYNGFGQPLSVQGPIATEPPTTFAYDPNGNLITTTDPLGNSTQRVYDAVSRLLSLTDPRGLVTQFRYDGLNRVTEIADARQGLTRFTYDPNGNLLSVTDAKNQTTAYTYDTMDRLKTRTDALNRQERYQYDAVGNLIQFTDRKNQPATFIYAALNRRTTATYQGDTPPTTTSFTYDAVGRLIHAADTAPGAGALDFRYDSLDRLIQEITGQGAVAYQYD
;
A
#
# COMPACT_ATOMS: atom_id res chain seq x y z
N HIS A 1 -16.22 -27.16 14.98
CA HIS A 1 -14.89 -26.62 15.43
C HIS A 1 -15.14 -25.41 16.31
N VAL A 2 -14.66 -25.44 17.56
CA VAL A 2 -14.80 -24.33 18.52
C VAL A 2 -13.42 -23.74 18.75
N THR A 3 -13.31 -22.41 18.61
CA THR A 3 -12.13 -21.64 19.02
C THR A 3 -12.46 -20.98 20.36
N THR A 4 -11.59 -21.14 21.36
CA THR A 4 -11.77 -20.53 22.68
C THR A 4 -10.75 -19.41 22.85
N ILE A 5 -11.22 -18.23 23.30
CA ILE A 5 -10.38 -17.08 23.57
C ILE A 5 -10.54 -16.69 25.03
N THR A 6 -9.43 -16.50 25.73
CA THR A 6 -9.42 -15.93 27.09
C THR A 6 -8.94 -14.48 27.04
N TYR A 7 -9.46 -13.66 27.94
CA TYR A 7 -9.16 -12.22 27.98
C TYR A 7 -8.70 -11.80 29.38
N ASN A 8 -7.90 -10.73 29.44
CA ASN A 8 -7.62 -10.04 30.69
C ASN A 8 -8.77 -9.09 31.09
N GLY A 9 -8.63 -8.43 32.23
CA GLY A 9 -9.64 -7.48 32.73
C GLY A 9 -9.84 -6.20 31.86
N PHE A 10 -8.98 -5.98 30.86
CA PHE A 10 -9.05 -4.86 29.89
C PHE A 10 -9.64 -5.31 28.54
N GLY A 11 -10.08 -6.56 28.41
CA GLY A 11 -10.62 -7.09 27.18
C GLY A 11 -9.55 -7.48 26.12
N GLN A 12 -8.28 -7.55 26.50
CA GLN A 12 -7.21 -7.97 25.60
C GLN A 12 -7.09 -9.51 25.63
N PRO A 13 -6.89 -10.19 24.50
CA PRO A 13 -6.77 -11.64 24.46
C PRO A 13 -5.49 -12.10 25.17
N LEU A 14 -5.61 -13.04 26.09
CA LEU A 14 -4.48 -13.72 26.76
C LEU A 14 -4.10 -15.02 26.06
N SER A 15 -5.08 -15.73 25.54
CA SER A 15 -4.84 -16.93 24.76
C SER A 15 -5.91 -17.17 23.70
N VAL A 16 -5.51 -17.84 22.62
CA VAL A 16 -6.39 -18.34 21.56
C VAL A 16 -6.13 -19.83 21.39
N GLN A 17 -7.10 -20.66 21.77
CA GLN A 17 -7.07 -22.10 21.59
C GLN A 17 -7.76 -22.44 20.28
N GLY A 18 -7.07 -23.08 19.36
CA GLY A 18 -7.62 -23.59 18.10
C GLY A 18 -8.61 -24.74 18.32
N PRO A 19 -9.23 -25.26 17.24
CA PRO A 19 -10.23 -26.31 17.31
C PRO A 19 -9.67 -27.67 17.76
N ILE A 20 -8.36 -27.84 17.79
CA ILE A 20 -7.68 -29.06 18.25
C ILE A 20 -7.27 -28.84 19.71
N ALA A 21 -8.06 -29.39 20.64
CA ALA A 21 -7.89 -29.16 22.07
C ALA A 21 -6.58 -29.72 22.64
N THR A 22 -5.89 -30.61 21.93
CA THR A 22 -4.60 -31.19 22.34
C THR A 22 -3.40 -30.34 21.94
N GLU A 23 -3.58 -29.34 21.07
CA GLU A 23 -2.52 -28.38 20.74
C GLU A 23 -2.50 -27.27 21.80
N PRO A 24 -1.32 -26.78 22.18
CA PRO A 24 -1.23 -25.60 23.05
C PRO A 24 -1.86 -24.36 22.40
N PRO A 25 -2.41 -23.43 23.18
CA PRO A 25 -2.93 -22.18 22.64
C PRO A 25 -1.80 -21.24 22.18
N THR A 26 -2.12 -20.35 21.26
CA THR A 26 -1.34 -19.11 21.09
C THR A 26 -1.54 -18.23 22.31
N THR A 27 -0.48 -17.72 22.93
CA THR A 27 -0.56 -16.88 24.12
C THR A 27 -0.02 -15.47 23.87
N PHE A 28 -0.54 -14.51 24.64
CA PHE A 28 -0.22 -13.09 24.51
C PHE A 28 0.10 -12.51 25.90
N ALA A 29 1.14 -11.68 25.97
CA ALA A 29 1.45 -10.92 27.17
C ALA A 29 1.55 -9.42 26.86
N TYR A 30 1.16 -8.61 27.81
CA TYR A 30 1.09 -7.16 27.68
C TYR A 30 1.85 -6.47 28.80
N ASP A 31 2.39 -5.28 28.50
CA ASP A 31 2.95 -4.41 29.53
C ASP A 31 1.82 -3.63 30.27
N PRO A 32 2.15 -2.86 31.34
CA PRO A 32 1.17 -2.07 32.09
C PRO A 32 0.44 -0.99 31.24
N ASN A 33 1.03 -0.57 30.11
CA ASN A 33 0.43 0.40 29.19
C ASN A 33 -0.51 -0.28 28.17
N GLY A 34 -0.59 -1.62 28.19
CA GLY A 34 -1.43 -2.40 27.27
C GLY A 34 -0.73 -2.73 25.94
N ASN A 35 0.57 -2.51 25.80
CA ASN A 35 1.30 -2.89 24.61
C ASN A 35 1.57 -4.40 24.60
N LEU A 36 1.39 -5.05 23.44
CA LEU A 36 1.65 -6.49 23.27
C LEU A 36 3.16 -6.74 23.25
N ILE A 37 3.72 -7.24 24.37
CA ILE A 37 5.16 -7.48 24.51
C ILE A 37 5.60 -8.87 24.07
N THR A 38 4.72 -9.89 24.16
CA THR A 38 5.07 -11.24 23.76
C THR A 38 3.90 -11.94 23.09
N THR A 39 4.20 -12.68 22.02
CA THR A 39 3.28 -13.63 21.37
C THR A 39 3.99 -14.96 21.28
N THR A 40 3.40 -16.04 21.82
CA THR A 40 3.95 -17.40 21.71
C THR A 40 2.95 -18.27 20.96
N ASP A 41 3.40 -18.91 19.89
CA ASP A 41 2.58 -19.81 19.08
C ASP A 41 2.42 -21.20 19.74
N PRO A 42 1.56 -22.09 19.22
CA PRO A 42 1.37 -23.45 19.75
C PRO A 42 2.64 -24.32 19.75
N LEU A 43 3.63 -24.00 18.93
CA LEU A 43 4.91 -24.70 18.85
C LEU A 43 5.96 -24.16 19.85
N GLY A 44 5.60 -23.13 20.63
CA GLY A 44 6.49 -22.47 21.58
C GLY A 44 7.38 -21.40 20.97
N ASN A 45 7.20 -21.07 19.68
CA ASN A 45 7.95 -19.98 19.05
C ASN A 45 7.46 -18.64 19.60
N SER A 46 8.38 -17.81 20.09
CA SER A 46 8.05 -16.56 20.75
C SER A 46 8.56 -15.35 19.97
N THR A 47 7.70 -14.38 19.76
CA THR A 47 8.04 -13.05 19.25
C THR A 47 7.95 -12.06 20.39
N GLN A 48 9.03 -11.28 20.61
CA GLN A 48 9.10 -10.28 21.69
C GLN A 48 9.16 -8.86 21.12
N ARG A 49 8.59 -7.90 21.84
CA ARG A 49 8.54 -6.49 21.47
C ARG A 49 8.89 -5.63 22.68
N VAL A 50 9.66 -4.59 22.45
CA VAL A 50 10.00 -3.58 23.45
C VAL A 50 9.45 -2.24 22.97
N TYR A 51 8.84 -1.51 23.87
CA TYR A 51 8.26 -0.21 23.61
C TYR A 51 8.89 0.86 24.49
N ASP A 52 8.84 2.11 24.05
CA ASP A 52 9.22 3.25 24.89
C ASP A 52 8.02 3.74 25.75
N ALA A 53 8.26 4.79 26.53
CA ALA A 53 7.28 5.34 27.47
C ALA A 53 6.01 5.90 26.79
N VAL A 54 6.03 6.16 25.46
CA VAL A 54 4.88 6.65 24.67
C VAL A 54 4.35 5.57 23.73
N SER A 55 4.65 4.29 24.00
CA SER A 55 4.15 3.12 23.28
C SER A 55 4.64 3.00 21.82
N ARG A 56 5.81 3.57 21.48
CA ARG A 56 6.44 3.32 20.19
C ARG A 56 7.32 2.08 20.25
N LEU A 57 7.27 1.23 19.23
CA LEU A 57 8.05 -0.01 19.15
C LEU A 57 9.53 0.30 18.99
N LEU A 58 10.36 -0.02 19.99
CA LEU A 58 11.82 0.14 19.93
C LEU A 58 12.54 -1.06 19.34
N SER A 59 12.05 -2.27 19.62
CA SER A 59 12.60 -3.48 19.04
C SER A 59 11.60 -4.61 18.91
N LEU A 60 11.84 -5.46 17.91
CA LEU A 60 11.14 -6.71 17.64
C LEU A 60 12.17 -7.83 17.60
N THR A 61 12.00 -8.87 18.43
CA THR A 61 12.79 -10.10 18.37
C THR A 61 11.93 -11.22 17.81
N ASP A 62 12.35 -11.82 16.70
CA ASP A 62 11.66 -12.94 16.08
C ASP A 62 11.93 -14.25 16.85
N PRO A 63 11.21 -15.37 16.56
CA PRO A 63 11.41 -16.66 17.24
C PRO A 63 12.82 -17.26 17.08
N ARG A 64 13.61 -16.78 16.13
CA ARG A 64 15.02 -17.21 15.94
C ARG A 64 16.00 -16.35 16.72
N GLY A 65 15.50 -15.38 17.50
CA GLY A 65 16.33 -14.42 18.24
C GLY A 65 16.87 -13.28 17.38
N LEU A 66 16.37 -13.09 16.17
CA LEU A 66 16.80 -12.01 15.30
C LEU A 66 16.11 -10.71 15.72
N VAL A 67 16.88 -9.65 15.96
CA VAL A 67 16.39 -8.37 16.48
C VAL A 67 16.34 -7.32 15.38
N THR A 68 15.18 -6.70 15.21
CA THR A 68 15.00 -5.47 14.44
C THR A 68 14.79 -4.31 15.40
N GLN A 69 15.50 -3.19 15.20
CA GLN A 69 15.40 -1.99 16.05
C GLN A 69 14.85 -0.81 15.26
N PHE A 70 14.13 0.07 15.96
CA PHE A 70 13.48 1.26 15.41
C PHE A 70 13.91 2.51 16.15
N ARG A 71 14.14 3.61 15.42
CA ARG A 71 14.36 4.95 15.98
C ARG A 71 13.37 5.93 15.43
N TYR A 72 13.06 6.94 16.20
CA TYR A 72 12.03 7.92 15.90
C TYR A 72 12.55 9.34 16.10
N ASP A 73 11.97 10.29 15.39
CA ASP A 73 12.14 11.71 15.66
C ASP A 73 11.14 12.21 16.73
N GLY A 74 11.22 13.51 17.04
CA GLY A 74 10.34 14.17 18.00
C GLY A 74 8.87 14.23 17.59
N LEU A 75 8.53 13.96 16.32
CA LEU A 75 7.17 13.88 15.78
C LEU A 75 6.66 12.44 15.65
N ASN A 76 7.33 11.47 16.29
CA ASN A 76 6.99 10.04 16.30
C ASN A 76 7.11 9.37 14.91
N ARG A 77 7.87 9.92 13.97
CA ARG A 77 8.13 9.31 12.66
C ARG A 77 9.38 8.45 12.74
N VAL A 78 9.35 7.28 12.10
CA VAL A 78 10.52 6.38 12.05
C VAL A 78 11.65 7.04 11.26
N THR A 79 12.82 7.21 11.86
CA THR A 79 14.01 7.76 11.20
C THR A 79 15.04 6.70 10.83
N GLU A 80 15.05 5.57 11.54
CA GLU A 80 15.98 4.48 11.27
C GLU A 80 15.37 3.14 11.65
N ILE A 81 15.62 2.13 10.81
CA ILE A 81 15.38 0.72 11.09
C ILE A 81 16.72 -0.01 10.97
N ALA A 82 17.14 -0.71 12.02
CA ALA A 82 18.30 -1.60 11.99
C ALA A 82 17.79 -3.05 11.95
N ASP A 83 18.17 -3.79 10.91
CA ASP A 83 17.86 -5.21 10.81
C ASP A 83 18.78 -6.08 11.67
N ALA A 84 18.49 -7.36 11.79
CA ALA A 84 19.26 -8.31 12.60
C ALA A 84 20.72 -8.51 12.12
N ARG A 85 21.07 -8.07 10.92
CA ARG A 85 22.43 -8.10 10.37
C ARG A 85 23.13 -6.74 10.47
N GLN A 86 22.55 -5.80 11.22
CA GLN A 86 23.01 -4.42 11.37
C GLN A 86 22.88 -3.59 10.07
N GLY A 87 22.09 -4.06 9.12
CA GLY A 87 21.70 -3.28 7.95
C GLY A 87 20.80 -2.12 8.36
N LEU A 88 21.16 -0.89 7.95
CA LEU A 88 20.45 0.32 8.35
C LEU A 88 19.60 0.85 7.19
N THR A 89 18.30 0.99 7.42
CA THR A 89 17.42 1.77 6.55
C THR A 89 17.11 3.10 7.24
N ARG A 90 17.37 4.22 6.56
CA ARG A 90 17.17 5.58 7.10
C ARG A 90 16.11 6.33 6.31
N PHE A 91 15.36 7.15 7.04
CA PHE A 91 14.26 7.96 6.51
C PHE A 91 14.47 9.42 6.89
N THR A 92 14.21 10.34 5.97
CA THR A 92 14.20 11.78 6.25
C THR A 92 12.86 12.37 5.82
N TYR A 93 12.44 13.42 6.49
CA TYR A 93 11.14 14.04 6.29
C TYR A 93 11.26 15.57 6.26
N ASP A 94 10.33 16.20 5.59
CA ASP A 94 10.16 17.66 5.67
C ASP A 94 9.35 18.06 6.93
N PRO A 95 9.21 19.36 7.21
CA PRO A 95 8.41 19.86 8.32
C PRO A 95 6.92 19.48 8.24
N ASN A 96 6.36 19.30 7.02
CA ASN A 96 4.96 18.90 6.82
C ASN A 96 4.72 17.39 7.05
N GLY A 97 5.81 16.59 7.18
CA GLY A 97 5.74 15.14 7.37
C GLY A 97 5.91 14.34 6.08
N ASN A 98 6.16 14.97 4.96
CA ASN A 98 6.41 14.29 3.70
C ASN A 98 7.77 13.57 3.74
N LEU A 99 7.83 12.33 3.24
CA LEU A 99 9.06 11.54 3.17
C LEU A 99 10.01 12.11 2.10
N LEU A 100 11.16 12.65 2.50
CA LEU A 100 12.15 13.21 1.57
C LEU A 100 13.12 12.18 1.02
N SER A 101 13.49 11.17 1.84
CA SER A 101 14.38 10.11 1.35
C SER A 101 14.23 8.81 2.13
N VAL A 102 14.56 7.71 1.43
CA VAL A 102 14.84 6.39 2.02
C VAL A 102 16.23 5.97 1.56
N THR A 103 17.12 5.68 2.52
CA THR A 103 18.46 5.13 2.25
C THR A 103 18.51 3.72 2.79
N ASP A 104 18.78 2.74 1.94
CA ASP A 104 18.85 1.33 2.32
C ASP A 104 20.21 0.95 2.95
N ALA A 105 20.31 -0.32 3.41
CA ALA A 105 21.51 -0.87 4.02
C ALA A 105 22.76 -0.91 3.11
N LYS A 106 22.59 -0.72 1.81
CA LYS A 106 23.69 -0.60 0.82
C LYS A 106 24.03 0.86 0.52
N ASN A 107 23.48 1.82 1.28
CA ASN A 107 23.57 3.25 1.05
C ASN A 107 22.97 3.70 -0.29
N GLN A 108 22.00 2.94 -0.81
CA GLN A 108 21.25 3.36 -1.99
C GLN A 108 20.09 4.23 -1.56
N THR A 109 20.05 5.46 -2.08
CA THR A 109 19.03 6.44 -1.69
C THR A 109 18.00 6.62 -2.78
N THR A 110 16.73 6.53 -2.40
CA THR A 110 15.59 7.02 -3.17
C THR A 110 15.15 8.34 -2.56
N ALA A 111 15.08 9.39 -3.38
CA ALA A 111 14.68 10.74 -2.96
C ALA A 111 13.32 11.12 -3.54
N TYR A 112 12.59 11.94 -2.81
CA TYR A 112 11.25 12.42 -3.16
C TYR A 112 11.19 13.94 -3.04
N THR A 113 10.44 14.58 -3.93
CA THR A 113 10.07 16.00 -3.79
C THR A 113 8.57 16.15 -3.94
N TYR A 114 8.04 17.21 -3.39
CA TYR A 114 6.61 17.49 -3.36
C TYR A 114 6.33 18.88 -3.94
N ASP A 115 5.12 19.10 -4.37
CA ASP A 115 4.62 20.41 -4.73
C ASP A 115 4.13 21.19 -3.50
N THR A 116 3.60 22.38 -3.70
CA THR A 116 3.11 23.24 -2.61
C THR A 116 1.83 22.74 -1.94
N MET A 117 1.23 21.67 -2.45
CA MET A 117 0.05 20.99 -1.90
C MET A 117 0.39 19.61 -1.33
N ASP A 118 1.67 19.35 -1.01
CA ASP A 118 2.21 18.09 -0.47
C ASP A 118 1.94 16.87 -1.37
N ARG A 119 1.77 17.09 -2.69
CA ARG A 119 1.62 15.98 -3.65
C ARG A 119 2.99 15.60 -4.23
N LEU A 120 3.25 14.31 -4.41
CA LEU A 120 4.52 13.81 -4.95
C LEU A 120 4.81 14.44 -6.33
N LYS A 121 5.90 15.21 -6.43
CA LYS A 121 6.34 15.86 -7.67
C LYS A 121 7.38 15.03 -8.40
N THR A 122 8.38 14.51 -7.66
CA THR A 122 9.42 13.64 -8.25
C THR A 122 9.78 12.51 -7.32
N ARG A 123 10.18 11.37 -7.90
CA ARG A 123 10.87 10.28 -7.23
C ARG A 123 12.15 9.99 -8.00
N THR A 124 13.30 10.03 -7.33
CA THR A 124 14.61 9.76 -7.92
C THR A 124 15.21 8.53 -7.25
N ASP A 125 15.54 7.52 -8.02
CA ASP A 125 16.17 6.29 -7.49
C ASP A 125 17.70 6.44 -7.34
N ALA A 126 18.33 5.43 -6.74
CA ALA A 126 19.77 5.42 -6.49
C ALA A 126 20.65 5.46 -7.76
N LEU A 127 20.08 5.23 -8.93
CA LEU A 127 20.75 5.37 -10.23
C LEU A 127 20.47 6.73 -10.89
N ASN A 128 19.95 7.71 -10.14
CA ASN A 128 19.52 9.02 -10.61
C ASN A 128 18.45 8.99 -11.70
N ARG A 129 17.70 7.91 -11.83
CA ARG A 129 16.56 7.85 -12.74
C ARG A 129 15.36 8.45 -12.05
N GLN A 130 14.63 9.32 -12.75
CA GLN A 130 13.59 10.14 -12.16
C GLN A 130 12.21 9.81 -12.76
N GLU A 131 11.24 9.65 -11.88
CA GLU A 131 9.82 9.72 -12.19
C GLU A 131 9.32 11.13 -11.88
N ARG A 132 8.40 11.67 -12.71
CA ARG A 132 7.80 12.99 -12.52
C ARG A 132 6.29 12.91 -12.59
N TYR A 133 5.65 13.68 -11.74
CA TYR A 133 4.20 13.72 -11.59
C TYR A 133 3.72 15.16 -11.70
N GLN A 134 2.65 15.40 -12.46
CA GLN A 134 2.00 16.70 -12.58
C GLN A 134 0.51 16.54 -12.35
N TYR A 135 -0.06 17.51 -11.69
CA TYR A 135 -1.44 17.47 -11.26
C TYR A 135 -2.18 18.73 -11.72
N ASP A 136 -3.48 18.63 -11.95
CA ASP A 136 -4.34 19.78 -12.09
C ASP A 136 -4.63 20.46 -10.73
N ALA A 137 -5.39 21.56 -10.77
CA ALA A 137 -5.73 22.34 -9.58
C ALA A 137 -6.62 21.58 -8.58
N VAL A 138 -7.35 20.54 -9.02
CA VAL A 138 -8.22 19.74 -8.14
C VAL A 138 -7.58 18.42 -7.70
N GLY A 139 -6.33 18.16 -8.10
CA GLY A 139 -5.53 17.03 -7.63
C GLY A 139 -5.50 15.81 -8.54
N ASN A 140 -6.08 15.88 -9.72
CA ASN A 140 -5.96 14.78 -10.67
C ASN A 140 -4.55 14.74 -11.27
N LEU A 141 -3.96 13.54 -11.38
CA LEU A 141 -2.69 13.31 -12.06
C LEU A 141 -2.89 13.50 -13.57
N ILE A 142 -2.38 14.60 -14.14
CA ILE A 142 -2.54 14.90 -15.59
C ILE A 142 -1.35 14.44 -16.42
N GLN A 143 -0.17 14.28 -15.81
CA GLN A 143 0.99 13.72 -16.49
C GLN A 143 1.86 12.92 -15.50
N PHE A 144 2.32 11.78 -15.99
CA PHE A 144 3.36 10.96 -15.37
C PHE A 144 4.50 10.74 -16.37
N THR A 145 5.73 10.89 -15.95
CA THR A 145 6.89 10.52 -16.77
C THR A 145 7.69 9.46 -16.02
N ASP A 146 7.91 8.33 -16.64
CA ASP A 146 8.61 7.21 -16.04
C ASP A 146 10.15 7.41 -16.02
N ARG A 147 10.87 6.45 -15.44
CA ARG A 147 12.33 6.45 -15.35
C ARG A 147 13.08 6.30 -16.68
N LYS A 148 12.37 6.01 -17.78
CA LYS A 148 12.89 5.99 -19.15
C LYS A 148 12.60 7.29 -19.89
N ASN A 149 12.06 8.31 -19.20
CA ASN A 149 11.53 9.56 -19.78
C ASN A 149 10.35 9.33 -20.74
N GLN A 150 9.56 8.28 -20.54
CA GLN A 150 8.37 8.04 -21.33
C GLN A 150 7.17 8.68 -20.65
N PRO A 151 6.54 9.70 -21.27
CA PRO A 151 5.39 10.35 -20.65
C PRO A 151 4.09 9.58 -20.90
N ALA A 152 3.23 9.59 -19.89
CA ALA A 152 1.81 9.26 -19.99
C ALA A 152 1.01 10.51 -19.62
N THR A 153 -0.05 10.80 -20.37
CA THR A 153 -0.95 11.93 -20.11
C THR A 153 -2.37 11.44 -19.85
N PHE A 154 -3.07 12.14 -18.97
CA PHE A 154 -4.41 11.74 -18.53
C PHE A 154 -5.36 12.94 -18.65
N ILE A 155 -6.56 12.67 -19.18
CA ILE A 155 -7.63 13.65 -19.34
C ILE A 155 -8.80 13.20 -18.46
N TYR A 156 -9.44 14.18 -17.83
CA TYR A 156 -10.55 13.95 -16.92
C TYR A 156 -11.77 14.75 -17.35
N ALA A 157 -12.93 14.15 -17.21
CA ALA A 157 -14.23 14.83 -17.30
C ALA A 157 -14.64 15.39 -15.93
N ALA A 158 -15.82 15.98 -15.87
CA ALA A 158 -16.46 16.38 -14.61
C ALA A 158 -16.47 15.24 -13.59
N LEU A 159 -16.46 15.56 -12.30
CA LEU A 159 -16.40 14.62 -11.18
C LEU A 159 -15.09 13.80 -11.14
N ASN A 160 -13.99 14.35 -11.69
CA ASN A 160 -12.65 13.76 -11.67
C ASN A 160 -12.59 12.35 -12.29
N ARG A 161 -13.45 12.05 -13.25
CA ARG A 161 -13.47 10.78 -13.96
C ARG A 161 -12.50 10.82 -15.13
N ARG A 162 -11.50 9.93 -15.13
CA ARG A 162 -10.52 9.85 -16.22
C ARG A 162 -11.19 9.34 -17.50
N THR A 163 -11.13 10.13 -18.56
CA THR A 163 -11.68 9.78 -19.88
C THR A 163 -10.64 9.27 -20.85
N THR A 164 -9.38 9.64 -20.65
CA THR A 164 -8.30 9.24 -21.56
C THR A 164 -7.00 9.02 -20.80
N ALA A 165 -6.25 8.00 -21.21
CA ALA A 165 -4.86 7.79 -20.82
C ALA A 165 -4.05 7.54 -22.10
N THR A 166 -3.02 8.36 -22.37
CA THR A 166 -2.15 8.21 -23.55
C THR A 166 -0.72 7.92 -23.10
N TYR A 167 -0.14 6.84 -23.59
CA TYR A 167 1.21 6.37 -23.31
C TYR A 167 2.11 6.64 -24.52
N GLN A 168 3.05 7.58 -24.37
CA GLN A 168 3.91 8.02 -25.48
C GLN A 168 5.21 7.20 -25.60
N GLY A 169 5.44 6.28 -24.68
CA GLY A 169 6.56 5.32 -24.76
C GLY A 169 6.34 4.21 -25.78
N ASP A 170 5.12 4.00 -26.20
CA ASP A 170 4.75 3.00 -27.21
C ASP A 170 5.01 3.53 -28.65
N THR A 171 5.18 2.62 -29.59
CA THR A 171 5.38 3.00 -30.99
C THR A 171 4.46 2.17 -31.88
N PRO A 172 3.39 2.76 -32.41
CA PRO A 172 2.89 4.13 -32.16
C PRO A 172 2.40 4.33 -30.71
N PRO A 173 2.23 5.58 -30.25
CA PRO A 173 1.63 5.87 -28.94
C PRO A 173 0.27 5.21 -28.78
N THR A 174 0.01 4.63 -27.60
CA THR A 174 -1.26 3.97 -27.31
C THR A 174 -2.14 4.87 -26.45
N THR A 175 -3.46 4.77 -26.67
CA THR A 175 -4.45 5.55 -25.95
C THR A 175 -5.57 4.64 -25.48
N THR A 176 -5.83 4.65 -24.17
CA THR A 176 -7.00 4.02 -23.57
C THR A 176 -8.06 5.08 -23.32
N SER A 177 -9.27 4.87 -23.83
CA SER A 177 -10.46 5.70 -23.59
C SER A 177 -11.41 5.04 -22.60
N PHE A 178 -12.09 5.86 -21.78
CA PHE A 178 -13.02 5.40 -20.75
C PHE A 178 -14.34 6.17 -20.87
N THR A 179 -15.46 5.46 -20.81
CA THR A 179 -16.81 6.03 -20.84
C THR A 179 -17.57 5.61 -19.59
N TYR A 180 -18.35 6.53 -19.06
CA TYR A 180 -19.10 6.34 -17.81
C TYR A 180 -20.58 6.60 -18.05
N ASP A 181 -21.43 5.91 -17.31
CA ASP A 181 -22.85 6.21 -17.28
C ASP A 181 -23.18 7.48 -16.46
N ALA A 182 -24.46 7.82 -16.41
CA ALA A 182 -24.93 9.02 -15.72
C ALA A 182 -24.67 9.03 -14.21
N VAL A 183 -24.55 7.85 -13.59
CA VAL A 183 -24.25 7.72 -12.14
C VAL A 183 -22.75 7.54 -11.85
N GLY A 184 -21.91 7.49 -12.90
CA GLY A 184 -20.44 7.49 -12.79
C GLY A 184 -19.78 6.13 -12.81
N ARG A 185 -20.49 5.06 -13.14
CA ARG A 185 -19.91 3.73 -13.30
C ARG A 185 -19.24 3.60 -14.67
N LEU A 186 -18.08 2.95 -14.71
CA LEU A 186 -17.37 2.67 -15.97
C LEU A 186 -18.19 1.68 -16.80
N ILE A 187 -18.61 2.07 -18.01
CA ILE A 187 -19.39 1.22 -18.92
C ILE A 187 -18.61 0.75 -20.15
N HIS A 188 -17.52 1.44 -20.50
CA HIS A 188 -16.70 1.09 -21.64
C HIS A 188 -15.25 1.52 -21.43
N ALA A 189 -14.31 0.66 -21.82
CA ALA A 189 -12.88 0.98 -21.94
C ALA A 189 -12.33 0.40 -23.23
N ALA A 190 -11.62 1.19 -24.03
CA ALA A 190 -11.02 0.76 -25.28
C ALA A 190 -9.60 1.26 -25.41
N ASP A 191 -8.71 0.43 -25.97
CA ASP A 191 -7.31 0.74 -26.18
C ASP A 191 -6.97 0.73 -27.68
N THR A 192 -6.07 1.61 -28.12
CA THR A 192 -5.62 1.70 -29.51
C THR A 192 -4.43 0.78 -29.81
N ALA A 193 -3.87 0.08 -28.83
CA ALA A 193 -2.75 -0.85 -29.04
C ALA A 193 -3.14 -1.96 -30.04
N PRO A 194 -2.22 -2.40 -30.92
CA PRO A 194 -2.49 -3.48 -31.84
C PRO A 194 -2.91 -4.77 -31.10
N GLY A 195 -4.07 -5.29 -31.46
CA GLY A 195 -4.64 -6.49 -30.82
C GLY A 195 -5.33 -6.24 -29.48
N ALA A 196 -5.33 -5.00 -28.97
CA ALA A 196 -6.13 -4.64 -27.82
C ALA A 196 -7.62 -4.69 -28.17
N GLY A 197 -8.43 -5.15 -27.23
CA GLY A 197 -9.87 -5.18 -27.33
C GLY A 197 -10.53 -4.05 -26.55
N ALA A 198 -11.84 -3.93 -26.72
CA ALA A 198 -12.66 -3.14 -25.81
C ALA A 198 -13.22 -4.02 -24.70
N LEU A 199 -13.50 -3.39 -23.57
CA LEU A 199 -14.18 -3.95 -22.41
C LEU A 199 -15.48 -3.18 -22.21
N ASP A 200 -16.62 -3.88 -22.17
CA ASP A 200 -17.91 -3.31 -21.83
C ASP A 200 -18.42 -3.89 -20.51
N PHE A 201 -18.98 -3.03 -19.67
CA PHE A 201 -19.46 -3.39 -18.34
C PHE A 201 -20.95 -3.08 -18.21
N ARG A 202 -21.70 -4.00 -17.60
CA ARG A 202 -23.12 -3.81 -17.30
C ARG A 202 -23.39 -4.00 -15.82
N TYR A 203 -24.30 -3.20 -15.31
CA TYR A 203 -24.65 -3.18 -13.88
C TYR A 203 -26.14 -3.36 -13.69
N ASP A 204 -26.51 -3.91 -12.55
CA ASP A 204 -27.91 -3.96 -12.11
C ASP A 204 -28.35 -2.64 -11.43
N SER A 205 -29.59 -2.60 -10.98
CA SER A 205 -30.17 -1.44 -10.29
C SER A 205 -29.58 -1.17 -8.90
N LEU A 206 -28.79 -2.11 -8.35
CA LEU A 206 -28.09 -2.00 -7.07
C LEU A 206 -26.59 -1.70 -7.26
N ASP A 207 -26.20 -1.24 -8.47
CA ASP A 207 -24.81 -0.91 -8.84
C ASP A 207 -23.83 -2.10 -8.82
N ARG A 208 -24.33 -3.35 -8.85
CA ARG A 208 -23.50 -4.54 -8.91
C ARG A 208 -23.18 -4.88 -10.36
N LEU A 209 -21.91 -5.23 -10.65
CA LEU A 209 -21.47 -5.64 -11.99
C LEU A 209 -22.14 -6.97 -12.37
N ILE A 210 -23.01 -6.98 -13.39
CA ILE A 210 -23.69 -8.21 -13.86
C ILE A 210 -23.09 -8.81 -15.12
N GLN A 211 -22.31 -8.04 -15.89
CA GLN A 211 -21.66 -8.58 -17.08
C GLN A 211 -20.40 -7.79 -17.45
N GLU A 212 -19.39 -8.52 -17.85
CA GLU A 212 -18.17 -8.02 -18.49
C GLU A 212 -18.07 -8.66 -19.88
N ILE A 213 -17.87 -7.83 -20.93
CA ILE A 213 -17.82 -8.25 -22.32
C ILE A 213 -16.48 -7.86 -22.90
N THR A 214 -15.79 -8.81 -23.52
CA THR A 214 -14.53 -8.62 -24.25
C THR A 214 -14.70 -9.07 -25.69
N GLY A 215 -13.73 -8.77 -26.55
CA GLY A 215 -13.69 -9.33 -27.91
C GLY A 215 -13.62 -10.86 -27.98
N GLN A 216 -13.31 -11.52 -26.87
CA GLN A 216 -13.20 -12.99 -26.78
C GLN A 216 -14.43 -13.66 -26.14
N GLY A 217 -15.38 -12.89 -25.63
CA GLY A 217 -16.59 -13.41 -25.00
C GLY A 217 -17.09 -12.55 -23.85
N ALA A 218 -18.10 -13.08 -23.14
CA ALA A 218 -18.72 -12.42 -22.00
C ALA A 218 -18.72 -13.29 -20.75
N VAL A 219 -18.47 -12.65 -19.59
CA VAL A 219 -18.65 -13.25 -18.27
C VAL A 219 -19.88 -12.62 -17.62
N ALA A 220 -20.77 -13.43 -17.08
CA ALA A 220 -21.95 -12.97 -16.35
C ALA A 220 -21.82 -13.29 -14.87
N TYR A 221 -22.28 -12.38 -14.01
CA TYR A 221 -22.25 -12.49 -12.56
C TYR A 221 -23.70 -12.54 -12.03
N GLN A 222 -23.95 -13.43 -11.11
CA GLN A 222 -25.22 -13.54 -10.38
C GLN A 222 -24.96 -13.36 -8.88
N TYR A 223 -25.90 -12.72 -8.22
CA TYR A 223 -25.82 -12.41 -6.80
C TYR A 223 -27.06 -12.92 -6.09
N ASP A 224 -26.87 -13.43 -4.90
CA ASP A 224 -27.93 -13.88 -4.01
C ASP A 224 -28.71 -12.69 -3.41
#